data_9f1cd1a0d3f930536945c0dcfa8120f2
#
_entry.id   9f1cd1a0d3f930536945c0dcfa8120f2
#
_cell.length_a   1.000
_cell.length_b   1.000
_cell.length_c   1.000
_cell.angle_alpha   90.00
_cell.angle_beta   90.00
_cell.angle_gamma   90.00
#
_symmetry.space_group_name_H-M   'P 1'
#
loop_
_entity.id
_entity.type
_entity.pdbx_description
1 polymer ?
#
loop_
_entity_poly.entity_id
_entity_poly.type
_entity_poly.pdbx_seq_one_letter_code
_entity_poly.pdbx_strand_id
1 'polypeptide(L)'
;MKRYRDIWATVCMVVLSQLTCSCGLIDMDFGEGTQMAYEMTLDHDMAYAILGDSFVLKPIFTPDTVSNHAVYYQSTYDSIAKIVNDTIVAVGEGETRISAISVQDVKTATCDVVVLPKWEVNPYDYPYEMVVYADVKVRGAAPTDGMKIGAFYGTQLRGTGEWIEHKNIKLMQFRIYSSYSGNAESGERIRFYCYEKDSLMLKRFSENLYFDGETHGSLKEPFKLTIP
;
A
#
# COMPACT_ATOMS: atom_id res chain seq x y z
N MET A 1 87.88 22.59 2.35
CA MET A 1 86.45 22.52 2.72
C MET A 1 85.47 22.37 1.53
N LYS A 2 85.87 22.07 0.33
CA LYS A 2 85.03 21.88 -0.86
C LYS A 2 84.71 20.40 -1.19
N ARG A 3 85.50 19.45 -0.70
CA ARG A 3 85.36 18.02 -1.04
C ARG A 3 84.33 17.26 -0.24
N TYR A 4 83.87 17.76 0.90
CA TYR A 4 82.83 17.09 1.72
C TYR A 4 81.40 17.45 1.33
N ARG A 5 81.14 18.54 0.64
CA ARG A 5 79.84 18.94 0.21
C ARG A 5 79.28 18.11 -0.97
N ASP A 6 80.27 17.70 -1.83
CA ASP A 6 79.87 16.96 -3.05
C ASP A 6 79.61 15.47 -2.76
N ILE A 7 80.17 14.92 -1.68
CA ILE A 7 79.91 13.53 -1.26
C ILE A 7 78.52 13.39 -0.64
N TRP A 8 78.03 14.38 0.10
CA TRP A 8 76.73 14.38 0.68
C TRP A 8 75.61 14.58 -0.36
N ALA A 9 75.83 15.36 -1.39
CA ALA A 9 74.97 15.57 -2.47
C ALA A 9 74.75 14.28 -3.32
N THR A 10 75.87 13.56 -3.54
CA THR A 10 75.78 12.29 -4.30
C THR A 10 75.16 11.16 -3.49
N VAL A 11 75.44 11.11 -2.19
CA VAL A 11 74.79 10.11 -1.31
C VAL A 11 73.32 10.40 -1.12
N CYS A 12 72.89 11.66 -1.01
CA CYS A 12 71.46 12.00 -0.97
C CYS A 12 70.76 11.69 -2.29
N MET A 13 71.37 11.89 -3.47
CA MET A 13 70.75 11.54 -4.74
C MET A 13 70.58 10.03 -4.95
N VAL A 14 71.59 9.24 -4.48
CA VAL A 14 71.48 7.76 -4.61
C VAL A 14 70.49 7.17 -3.63
N VAL A 15 70.27 7.80 -2.47
CA VAL A 15 69.24 7.35 -1.51
C VAL A 15 67.86 7.81 -1.94
N LEU A 16 67.71 8.95 -2.63
CA LEU A 16 66.39 9.34 -3.19
C LEU A 16 66.01 8.56 -4.45
N SER A 17 66.93 7.96 -5.17
CA SER A 17 66.61 7.17 -6.37
C SER A 17 66.22 5.72 -6.07
N GLN A 18 66.38 5.27 -4.83
CA GLN A 18 65.92 3.91 -4.41
C GLN A 18 64.64 3.91 -3.58
N LEU A 19 64.09 5.10 -3.31
CA LEU A 19 62.71 5.25 -2.82
C LEU A 19 61.73 5.51 -3.97
N THR A 20 61.93 4.87 -5.11
CA THR A 20 60.77 4.42 -5.87
C THR A 20 60.22 3.30 -5.04
N CYS A 21 59.45 3.68 -4.03
CA CYS A 21 58.42 2.84 -3.49
C CYS A 21 57.64 2.38 -4.71
N SER A 22 57.92 1.18 -5.15
CA SER A 22 56.94 0.38 -5.82
C SER A 22 55.76 0.36 -4.87
N CYS A 23 54.91 1.40 -4.92
CA CYS A 23 53.53 1.22 -4.70
C CYS A 23 53.11 0.23 -5.80
N GLY A 24 53.44 -1.04 -5.59
CA GLY A 24 52.57 -2.08 -6.10
C GLY A 24 51.22 -1.64 -5.57
N LEU A 25 50.42 -1.10 -6.45
CA LEU A 25 48.98 -1.21 -6.30
C LEU A 25 48.82 -2.67 -5.93
N ILE A 26 48.69 -2.92 -4.62
CA ILE A 26 47.95 -4.09 -4.19
C ILE A 26 46.62 -3.82 -4.90
N ASP A 27 46.42 -4.42 -6.08
CA ASP A 27 45.10 -4.75 -6.53
C ASP A 27 44.55 -5.59 -5.37
N MET A 28 44.05 -4.89 -4.37
CA MET A 28 43.02 -5.49 -3.56
C MET A 28 41.91 -5.72 -4.57
N ASP A 29 41.91 -6.90 -5.14
CA ASP A 29 40.75 -7.54 -5.69
C ASP A 29 39.78 -7.56 -4.52
N PHE A 30 39.07 -6.47 -4.35
CA PHE A 30 37.81 -6.42 -3.64
C PHE A 30 36.89 -7.25 -4.53
N GLY A 31 36.97 -8.59 -4.34
CA GLY A 31 36.17 -9.55 -5.05
C GLY A 31 34.78 -9.00 -5.18
N GLU A 32 34.22 -9.04 -6.36
CA GLU A 32 33.01 -8.37 -6.88
C GLU A 32 32.28 -7.60 -5.78
N GLY A 33 32.58 -6.30 -5.66
CA GLY A 33 32.28 -5.53 -4.46
C GLY A 33 30.82 -5.66 -4.12
N THR A 34 30.54 -6.16 -2.93
CA THR A 34 29.18 -6.28 -2.42
C THR A 34 28.50 -4.92 -2.58
N GLN A 35 27.63 -4.80 -3.58
CA GLN A 35 26.95 -3.55 -3.86
C GLN A 35 25.86 -3.35 -2.83
N MET A 36 26.01 -2.32 -2.01
CA MET A 36 25.11 -1.97 -0.93
C MET A 36 24.04 -0.98 -1.40
N ALA A 37 22.85 -1.07 -0.84
CA ALA A 37 21.81 -0.08 -1.05
C ALA A 37 22.13 1.21 -0.29
N TYR A 38 21.96 2.36 -0.93
CA TYR A 38 21.95 3.63 -0.21
C TYR A 38 20.53 4.06 0.18
N GLU A 39 19.51 3.52 -0.48
CA GLU A 39 18.09 3.75 -0.18
C GLU A 39 17.27 2.47 -0.35
N MET A 40 16.23 2.33 0.46
CA MET A 40 15.19 1.31 0.32
C MET A 40 13.83 1.96 0.59
N THR A 41 12.85 1.69 -0.28
CA THR A 41 11.45 2.07 -0.12
C THR A 41 10.55 0.84 -0.23
N LEU A 42 9.27 0.99 0.05
CA LEU A 42 8.24 -0.01 -0.26
C LEU A 42 7.40 0.44 -1.44
N ASP A 43 6.77 -0.50 -2.13
CA ASP A 43 5.83 -0.23 -3.23
C ASP A 43 4.57 0.54 -2.78
N HIS A 44 4.30 0.56 -1.46
CA HIS A 44 3.20 1.30 -0.84
C HIS A 44 3.67 2.01 0.44
N ASP A 45 3.35 3.29 0.58
CA ASP A 45 3.54 4.06 1.82
C ASP A 45 2.33 3.87 2.76
N MET A 46 1.17 3.58 2.18
CA MET A 46 -0.08 3.28 2.87
C MET A 46 -0.81 2.15 2.17
N ALA A 47 -1.34 1.21 2.95
CA ALA A 47 -2.10 0.07 2.47
C ALA A 47 -3.41 -0.08 3.25
N TYR A 48 -4.48 -0.39 2.55
CA TYR A 48 -5.75 -0.78 3.14
C TYR A 48 -5.98 -2.27 2.95
N ALA A 49 -6.48 -2.94 3.97
CA ALA A 49 -6.86 -4.34 3.92
C ALA A 49 -8.20 -4.54 4.63
N ILE A 50 -8.98 -5.51 4.21
CA ILE A 50 -10.18 -5.94 4.94
C ILE A 50 -9.77 -7.06 5.91
N LEU A 51 -10.37 -7.09 7.09
CA LEU A 51 -10.12 -8.13 8.10
C LEU A 51 -10.22 -9.55 7.49
N GLY A 52 -9.14 -10.31 7.61
CA GLY A 52 -8.98 -11.63 7.01
C GLY A 52 -8.24 -11.63 5.67
N ASP A 53 -7.98 -10.46 5.06
CA ASP A 53 -7.15 -10.37 3.85
C ASP A 53 -5.67 -10.62 4.17
N SER A 54 -4.93 -11.01 3.14
CA SER A 54 -3.48 -11.12 3.17
C SER A 54 -2.87 -10.49 1.92
N PHE A 55 -1.69 -9.89 2.08
CA PHE A 55 -0.97 -9.22 1.01
C PHE A 55 0.54 -9.20 1.28
N VAL A 56 1.32 -8.81 0.28
CA VAL A 56 2.78 -8.69 0.36
C VAL A 56 3.16 -7.26 -0.02
N LEU A 57 4.04 -6.65 0.76
CA LEU A 57 4.71 -5.39 0.40
C LEU A 57 6.04 -5.72 -0.28
N LYS A 58 6.37 -4.99 -1.34
CA LYS A 58 7.59 -5.23 -2.11
C LYS A 58 8.64 -4.17 -1.79
N PRO A 59 9.82 -4.56 -1.30
CA PRO A 59 10.91 -3.62 -1.12
C PRO A 59 11.49 -3.22 -2.49
N ILE A 60 11.83 -1.95 -2.61
CA ILE A 60 12.47 -1.33 -3.78
C ILE A 60 13.80 -0.76 -3.31
N PHE A 61 14.89 -1.27 -3.87
CA PHE A 61 16.23 -0.85 -3.53
C PHE A 61 16.79 0.12 -4.56
N THR A 62 17.61 1.05 -4.09
CA THR A 62 18.37 1.94 -4.94
C THR A 62 19.86 1.85 -4.59
N PRO A 63 20.72 1.45 -5.53
CA PRO A 63 20.40 0.95 -6.86
C PRO A 63 19.71 -0.44 -6.80
N ASP A 64 19.02 -0.84 -7.85
CA ASP A 64 18.36 -2.15 -7.96
C ASP A 64 19.34 -3.32 -8.13
N THR A 65 20.61 -3.01 -8.41
CA THR A 65 21.71 -3.96 -8.59
C THR A 65 22.37 -4.39 -7.28
N VAL A 66 21.75 -4.12 -6.11
CA VAL A 66 22.28 -4.54 -4.82
C VAL A 66 22.50 -6.06 -4.76
N SER A 67 23.54 -6.47 -4.03
CA SER A 67 23.94 -7.89 -3.96
C SER A 67 22.97 -8.75 -3.17
N ASN A 68 22.19 -8.15 -2.26
CA ASN A 68 21.22 -8.87 -1.41
C ASN A 68 19.94 -8.06 -1.23
N HIS A 69 18.82 -8.63 -1.67
CA HIS A 69 17.47 -8.06 -1.56
C HIS A 69 16.66 -8.61 -0.37
N ALA A 70 17.30 -9.42 0.49
CA ALA A 70 16.61 -10.01 1.63
C ALA A 70 16.19 -8.94 2.64
N VAL A 71 14.94 -8.99 3.04
CA VAL A 71 14.35 -8.15 4.08
C VAL A 71 13.63 -9.02 5.10
N TYR A 72 13.44 -8.50 6.29
CA TYR A 72 12.48 -9.03 7.25
C TYR A 72 11.48 -7.94 7.62
N TYR A 73 10.25 -8.36 7.89
CA TYR A 73 9.16 -7.46 8.23
C TYR A 73 8.86 -7.50 9.72
N GLN A 74 8.47 -6.34 10.25
CA GLN A 74 7.98 -6.19 11.62
C GLN A 74 6.69 -5.38 11.62
N SER A 75 5.72 -5.79 12.41
CA SER A 75 4.51 -5.03 12.68
C SER A 75 4.63 -4.31 14.02
N THR A 76 4.11 -3.09 14.10
CA THR A 76 4.02 -2.38 15.38
C THR A 76 2.96 -3.03 16.29
N TYR A 77 1.87 -3.52 15.69
CA TYR A 77 0.78 -4.19 16.40
C TYR A 77 0.40 -5.49 15.68
N ASP A 78 0.98 -6.62 16.11
CA ASP A 78 0.67 -7.95 15.57
C ASP A 78 -0.79 -8.36 15.78
N SER A 79 -1.49 -7.73 16.72
CA SER A 79 -2.93 -7.90 16.93
C SER A 79 -3.79 -7.28 15.83
N ILE A 80 -3.24 -6.38 14.99
CA ILE A 80 -3.92 -5.74 13.87
C ILE A 80 -3.47 -6.37 12.56
N ALA A 81 -2.16 -6.39 12.30
CA ALA A 81 -1.60 -7.05 11.13
C ALA A 81 -0.38 -7.89 11.53
N LYS A 82 -0.42 -9.18 11.26
CA LYS A 82 0.60 -10.15 11.64
C LYS A 82 1.43 -10.56 10.43
N ILE A 83 2.74 -10.75 10.65
CA ILE A 83 3.65 -11.25 9.63
C ILE A 83 3.71 -12.77 9.70
N VAL A 84 3.46 -13.45 8.58
CA VAL A 84 3.54 -14.90 8.43
C VAL A 84 4.24 -15.22 7.11
N ASN A 85 5.46 -15.73 7.15
CA ASN A 85 6.26 -16.06 5.96
C ASN A 85 6.28 -14.89 4.94
N ASP A 86 6.72 -13.71 5.39
CA ASP A 86 6.80 -12.46 4.61
C ASP A 86 5.46 -11.94 4.05
N THR A 87 4.37 -12.56 4.45
CA THR A 87 3.00 -12.14 4.11
C THR A 87 2.39 -11.40 5.29
N ILE A 88 1.78 -10.25 5.02
CA ILE A 88 1.04 -9.47 6.01
C ILE A 88 -0.40 -10.00 6.02
N VAL A 89 -0.87 -10.41 7.19
CA VAL A 89 -2.23 -10.94 7.41
C VAL A 89 -2.99 -9.98 8.31
N ALA A 90 -4.12 -9.46 7.83
CA ALA A 90 -5.02 -8.59 8.57
C ALA A 90 -5.84 -9.41 9.59
N VAL A 91 -5.52 -9.32 10.87
CA VAL A 91 -6.08 -10.16 11.94
C VAL A 91 -6.96 -9.41 12.93
N GLY A 92 -6.90 -8.08 12.97
CA GLY A 92 -7.70 -7.21 13.82
C GLY A 92 -7.92 -5.85 13.15
N GLU A 93 -9.03 -5.19 13.47
CA GLU A 93 -9.34 -3.85 12.95
C GLU A 93 -8.47 -2.78 13.59
N GLY A 94 -8.12 -1.74 12.83
CA GLY A 94 -7.35 -0.60 13.30
C GLY A 94 -6.17 -0.24 12.39
N GLU A 95 -5.20 0.48 12.95
CA GLU A 95 -4.04 0.98 12.23
C GLU A 95 -2.76 0.42 12.83
N THR A 96 -1.84 0.01 11.99
CA THR A 96 -0.50 -0.45 12.38
C THR A 96 0.52 0.00 11.35
N ARG A 97 1.80 0.01 11.73
CA ARG A 97 2.91 0.26 10.82
C ARG A 97 3.70 -1.01 10.59
N ILE A 98 3.94 -1.33 9.33
CA ILE A 98 4.83 -2.40 8.92
C ILE A 98 6.16 -1.78 8.54
N SER A 99 7.24 -2.30 9.12
CA SER A 99 8.62 -1.93 8.79
C SER A 99 9.28 -3.09 8.05
N ALA A 100 9.83 -2.81 6.88
CA ALA A 100 10.74 -3.71 6.17
C ALA A 100 12.18 -3.29 6.48
N ILE A 101 13.02 -4.22 6.87
CA ILE A 101 14.41 -3.96 7.26
C ILE A 101 15.31 -4.85 6.42
N SER A 102 16.25 -4.25 5.66
CA SER A 102 17.19 -5.02 4.84
C SER A 102 18.21 -5.74 5.72
N VAL A 103 18.48 -6.99 5.36
CA VAL A 103 19.40 -7.86 6.15
C VAL A 103 20.84 -7.37 6.05
N GLN A 104 21.27 -6.90 4.87
CA GLN A 104 22.65 -6.54 4.61
C GLN A 104 22.98 -5.12 5.08
N ASP A 105 22.15 -4.13 4.72
CA ASP A 105 22.49 -2.70 4.83
C ASP A 105 21.77 -2.02 6.00
N VAL A 106 20.90 -2.75 6.71
CA VAL A 106 20.08 -2.26 7.82
C VAL A 106 19.23 -1.02 7.40
N LYS A 107 18.87 -0.93 6.11
CA LYS A 107 17.94 0.09 5.62
C LYS A 107 16.53 -0.27 6.06
N THR A 108 15.75 0.74 6.38
CA THR A 108 14.36 0.56 6.83
C THR A 108 13.41 1.36 5.95
N ALA A 109 12.34 0.72 5.49
CA ALA A 109 11.22 1.36 4.84
C ALA A 109 9.92 0.99 5.59
N THR A 110 8.93 1.86 5.57
CA THR A 110 7.69 1.67 6.33
C THR A 110 6.47 1.85 5.46
N CYS A 111 5.40 1.12 5.80
CA CYS A 111 4.06 1.27 5.23
C CYS A 111 3.05 1.36 6.38
N ASP A 112 2.18 2.35 6.37
CA ASP A 112 1.06 2.45 7.30
C ASP A 112 -0.09 1.58 6.78
N VAL A 113 -0.55 0.64 7.59
CA VAL A 113 -1.59 -0.33 7.23
C VAL A 113 -2.85 -0.05 8.02
N VAL A 114 -3.96 0.13 7.31
CA VAL A 114 -5.29 0.30 7.89
C VAL A 114 -6.11 -0.95 7.62
N VAL A 115 -6.44 -1.68 8.68
CA VAL A 115 -7.31 -2.86 8.58
C VAL A 115 -8.76 -2.43 8.83
N LEU A 116 -9.56 -2.56 7.79
CA LEU A 116 -10.99 -2.29 7.79
C LEU A 116 -11.77 -3.47 8.35
N PRO A 117 -12.96 -3.26 8.95
CA PRO A 117 -13.86 -4.35 9.33
C PRO A 117 -14.21 -5.22 8.12
N LYS A 118 -14.74 -6.40 8.37
CA LYS A 118 -15.32 -7.22 7.30
C LYS A 118 -16.43 -6.46 6.60
N TRP A 119 -16.43 -6.55 5.26
CA TRP A 119 -17.51 -5.95 4.46
C TRP A 119 -18.69 -6.92 4.34
N GLU A 120 -19.31 -7.17 5.47
CA GLU A 120 -20.48 -8.02 5.64
C GLU A 120 -21.50 -7.27 6.50
N VAL A 121 -22.75 -7.23 6.07
CA VAL A 121 -23.86 -6.62 6.81
C VAL A 121 -24.86 -7.70 7.11
N ASN A 122 -25.26 -7.81 8.37
CA ASN A 122 -26.37 -8.67 8.75
C ASN A 122 -27.70 -7.86 8.61
N PRO A 123 -28.57 -8.17 7.63
CA PRO A 123 -29.80 -7.43 7.42
C PRO A 123 -30.75 -7.42 8.63
N TYR A 124 -30.71 -8.46 9.45
CA TYR A 124 -31.56 -8.61 10.61
C TYR A 124 -31.26 -7.65 11.76
N ASP A 125 -30.10 -6.98 11.71
CA ASP A 125 -29.73 -5.98 12.72
C ASP A 125 -30.40 -4.62 12.46
N TYR A 126 -31.10 -4.47 11.31
CA TYR A 126 -31.68 -3.22 10.85
C TYR A 126 -33.17 -3.38 10.45
N PRO A 127 -34.04 -2.51 10.94
CA PRO A 127 -35.45 -2.55 10.59
C PRO A 127 -35.83 -1.92 9.25
N TYR A 128 -34.92 -1.13 8.64
CA TYR A 128 -35.19 -0.38 7.42
C TYR A 128 -34.13 -0.67 6.33
N GLU A 129 -34.61 -0.67 5.08
CA GLU A 129 -33.82 -0.92 3.89
C GLU A 129 -34.06 0.17 2.84
N MET A 130 -33.02 0.58 2.15
CA MET A 130 -33.03 1.43 0.96
C MET A 130 -32.32 0.71 -0.18
N VAL A 131 -32.87 0.76 -1.40
CA VAL A 131 -32.27 0.08 -2.56
C VAL A 131 -31.72 1.12 -3.53
N VAL A 132 -30.48 0.90 -4.00
CA VAL A 132 -29.84 1.75 -5.02
C VAL A 132 -29.43 0.91 -6.21
N TYR A 133 -29.92 1.28 -7.40
CA TYR A 133 -29.44 0.73 -8.69
C TYR A 133 -28.46 1.70 -9.30
N ALA A 134 -27.18 1.32 -9.38
CA ALA A 134 -26.11 2.22 -9.77
C ALA A 134 -25.35 1.76 -11.02
N ASP A 135 -25.06 2.70 -11.92
CA ASP A 135 -23.99 2.60 -12.91
C ASP A 135 -22.70 3.05 -12.25
N VAL A 136 -21.81 2.10 -11.98
CA VAL A 136 -20.59 2.34 -11.25
C VAL A 136 -19.41 2.39 -12.20
N LYS A 137 -18.62 3.45 -12.11
CA LYS A 137 -17.39 3.62 -12.90
C LYS A 137 -16.21 4.02 -12.01
N VAL A 138 -15.13 3.27 -12.17
CA VAL A 138 -13.84 3.54 -11.55
C VAL A 138 -12.84 3.79 -12.67
N ARG A 139 -12.24 5.00 -12.72
CA ARG A 139 -11.35 5.42 -13.81
C ARG A 139 -11.98 5.26 -15.20
N GLY A 140 -13.30 5.57 -15.30
CA GLY A 140 -14.06 5.48 -16.57
C GLY A 140 -14.49 4.08 -17.01
N ALA A 141 -14.15 3.02 -16.27
CA ALA A 141 -14.52 1.63 -16.55
C ALA A 141 -15.40 1.03 -15.46
N ALA A 142 -16.08 -0.07 -15.78
CA ALA A 142 -16.78 -0.85 -14.77
C ALA A 142 -15.79 -1.46 -13.76
N PRO A 143 -16.16 -1.58 -12.47
CA PRO A 143 -15.33 -2.25 -11.47
C PRO A 143 -14.98 -3.69 -11.88
N THR A 144 -13.74 -4.09 -11.56
CA THR A 144 -13.25 -5.46 -11.76
C THR A 144 -13.58 -6.36 -10.56
N ASP A 145 -13.41 -7.68 -10.71
CA ASP A 145 -13.71 -8.66 -9.65
C ASP A 145 -12.87 -8.47 -8.37
N GLY A 146 -11.69 -7.83 -8.48
CA GLY A 146 -10.85 -7.47 -7.33
C GLY A 146 -11.32 -6.25 -6.55
N MET A 147 -12.36 -5.54 -7.03
CA MET A 147 -12.91 -4.35 -6.40
C MET A 147 -14.18 -4.68 -5.63
N LYS A 148 -14.24 -4.26 -4.37
CA LYS A 148 -15.46 -4.28 -3.55
C LYS A 148 -15.97 -2.86 -3.38
N ILE A 149 -17.30 -2.68 -3.49
CA ILE A 149 -17.92 -1.38 -3.30
C ILE A 149 -18.92 -1.47 -2.15
N GLY A 150 -18.75 -0.59 -1.18
CA GLY A 150 -19.56 -0.54 0.03
C GLY A 150 -20.21 0.82 0.22
N ALA A 151 -21.37 0.81 0.83
CA ALA A 151 -22.13 1.96 1.28
C ALA A 151 -21.98 2.10 2.79
N PHE A 152 -21.58 3.28 3.28
CA PHE A 152 -21.23 3.53 4.66
C PHE A 152 -21.98 4.73 5.25
N TYR A 153 -22.37 4.60 6.51
CA TYR A 153 -22.72 5.72 7.38
C TYR A 153 -21.63 5.91 8.43
N GLY A 154 -20.92 7.05 8.37
CA GLY A 154 -19.71 7.23 9.17
C GLY A 154 -18.65 6.19 8.81
N THR A 155 -18.28 5.37 9.78
CA THR A 155 -17.37 4.23 9.64
C THR A 155 -18.09 2.87 9.53
N GLN A 156 -19.42 2.85 9.69
CA GLN A 156 -20.21 1.62 9.68
C GLN A 156 -20.61 1.24 8.25
N LEU A 157 -20.29 0.03 7.84
CA LEU A 157 -20.80 -0.54 6.61
C LEU A 157 -22.33 -0.76 6.74
N ARG A 158 -23.09 -0.29 5.77
CA ARG A 158 -24.54 -0.39 5.70
C ARG A 158 -25.02 -1.23 4.53
N GLY A 159 -24.17 -1.53 3.58
CA GLY A 159 -24.49 -2.37 2.43
C GLY A 159 -23.30 -2.54 1.50
N THR A 160 -23.33 -3.59 0.70
CA THR A 160 -22.34 -3.87 -0.35
C THR A 160 -23.00 -3.89 -1.71
N GLY A 161 -22.25 -3.52 -2.74
CA GLY A 161 -22.71 -3.59 -4.11
C GLY A 161 -22.65 -5.02 -4.67
N GLU A 162 -23.74 -5.47 -5.25
CA GLU A 162 -23.84 -6.75 -5.95
C GLU A 162 -24.17 -6.50 -7.42
N TRP A 163 -23.52 -7.24 -8.33
CA TRP A 163 -23.83 -7.16 -9.74
C TRP A 163 -25.17 -7.80 -10.05
N ILE A 164 -26.01 -7.05 -10.75
CA ILE A 164 -27.25 -7.56 -11.33
C ILE A 164 -27.20 -7.37 -12.84
N GLU A 165 -27.77 -8.33 -13.57
CA GLU A 165 -27.90 -8.27 -15.03
C GLU A 165 -29.34 -8.50 -15.43
N HIS A 166 -29.89 -7.59 -16.23
CA HIS A 166 -31.22 -7.71 -16.79
C HIS A 166 -31.24 -7.21 -18.24
N LYS A 167 -31.59 -8.09 -19.19
CA LYS A 167 -31.67 -7.76 -20.63
C LYS A 167 -30.44 -7.03 -21.16
N ASN A 168 -29.24 -7.55 -20.87
CA ASN A 168 -27.94 -6.99 -21.24
C ASN A 168 -27.58 -5.64 -20.58
N ILE A 169 -28.36 -5.20 -19.59
CA ILE A 169 -28.01 -4.06 -18.73
C ILE A 169 -27.37 -4.63 -17.46
N LYS A 170 -26.09 -4.29 -17.22
CA LYS A 170 -25.35 -4.69 -16.03
C LYS A 170 -25.22 -3.48 -15.11
N LEU A 171 -25.80 -3.57 -13.94
CA LEU A 171 -25.77 -2.54 -12.90
C LEU A 171 -25.31 -3.13 -11.58
N MET A 172 -24.95 -2.26 -10.65
CA MET A 172 -24.68 -2.66 -9.28
C MET A 172 -25.88 -2.30 -8.41
N GLN A 173 -26.41 -3.28 -7.69
CA GLN A 173 -27.47 -3.10 -6.71
C GLN A 173 -26.85 -3.01 -5.32
N PHE A 174 -27.26 -2.01 -4.55
CA PHE A 174 -26.96 -1.90 -3.14
C PHE A 174 -28.26 -2.05 -2.35
N ARG A 175 -28.23 -2.93 -1.34
CA ARG A 175 -29.20 -2.95 -0.26
C ARG A 175 -28.54 -2.27 0.93
N ILE A 176 -29.07 -1.12 1.31
CA ILE A 176 -28.49 -0.26 2.34
C ILE A 176 -29.42 -0.29 3.53
N TYR A 177 -28.89 -0.69 4.67
CA TYR A 177 -29.65 -0.92 5.89
C TYR A 177 -29.47 0.20 6.91
N SER A 178 -30.54 0.52 7.65
CA SER A 178 -30.51 1.56 8.69
C SER A 178 -31.43 1.20 9.87
N SER A 179 -31.01 1.69 11.04
CA SER A 179 -31.87 1.70 12.23
C SER A 179 -32.86 2.87 12.23
N TYR A 180 -32.78 3.75 11.23
CA TYR A 180 -33.52 4.98 11.11
C TYR A 180 -34.51 4.90 9.94
N SER A 181 -35.76 5.30 10.15
CA SER A 181 -36.83 5.19 9.15
C SER A 181 -36.73 6.18 7.97
N GLY A 182 -35.79 7.15 8.06
CA GLY A 182 -35.52 8.12 7.02
C GLY A 182 -36.55 9.25 6.91
N ASN A 183 -36.11 10.48 7.16
CA ASN A 183 -36.59 11.65 6.47
C ASN A 183 -35.37 12.45 6.01
N ALA A 184 -35.43 13.04 4.85
CA ALA A 184 -34.32 13.63 4.15
C ALA A 184 -33.58 14.76 4.91
N GLU A 185 -34.21 15.34 5.93
CA GLU A 185 -33.65 16.50 6.65
C GLU A 185 -32.70 16.15 7.81
N SER A 186 -32.79 14.92 8.34
CA SER A 186 -31.94 14.46 9.45
C SER A 186 -31.35 13.07 9.20
N GLY A 187 -31.41 12.61 7.97
CA GLY A 187 -31.06 11.25 7.57
C GLY A 187 -29.58 10.93 7.63
N GLU A 188 -29.29 9.65 7.78
CA GLU A 188 -27.92 9.13 7.67
C GLU A 188 -27.38 9.41 6.27
N ARG A 189 -26.28 10.15 6.20
CA ARG A 189 -25.60 10.42 4.94
C ARG A 189 -24.77 9.22 4.53
N ILE A 190 -25.20 8.53 3.50
CA ILE A 190 -24.53 7.35 2.96
C ILE A 190 -23.44 7.78 1.99
N ARG A 191 -22.23 7.30 2.22
CA ARG A 191 -21.05 7.50 1.38
C ARG A 191 -20.63 6.16 0.79
N PHE A 192 -20.19 6.20 -0.46
CA PHE A 192 -19.74 5.00 -1.15
C PHE A 192 -18.21 4.96 -1.21
N TYR A 193 -17.64 3.78 -1.02
CA TYR A 193 -16.20 3.53 -1.09
C TYR A 193 -15.92 2.32 -1.97
N CYS A 194 -14.85 2.40 -2.73
CA CYS A 194 -14.29 1.31 -3.50
C CYS A 194 -13.01 0.83 -2.81
N TYR A 195 -12.97 -0.41 -2.41
CA TYR A 195 -11.77 -1.10 -1.97
C TYR A 195 -11.22 -1.90 -3.14
N GLU A 196 -9.96 -1.65 -3.50
CA GLU A 196 -9.24 -2.32 -4.58
C GLU A 196 -8.13 -3.17 -3.94
N LYS A 197 -8.35 -4.49 -3.89
CA LYS A 197 -7.47 -5.42 -3.18
C LYS A 197 -6.06 -5.46 -3.77
N ASP A 198 -5.94 -5.47 -5.11
CA ASP A 198 -4.65 -5.62 -5.79
C ASP A 198 -3.73 -4.40 -5.63
N SER A 199 -4.31 -3.21 -5.46
CA SER A 199 -3.57 -1.96 -5.21
C SER A 199 -3.60 -1.52 -3.77
N LEU A 200 -4.20 -2.30 -2.85
CA LEU A 200 -4.34 -2.02 -1.43
C LEU A 200 -4.95 -0.64 -1.14
N MET A 201 -5.86 -0.18 -1.99
CA MET A 201 -6.40 1.18 -1.95
C MET A 201 -7.86 1.22 -1.55
N LEU A 202 -8.21 2.24 -0.75
CA LEU A 202 -9.58 2.61 -0.44
C LEU A 202 -9.86 3.99 -1.06
N LYS A 203 -10.84 4.08 -1.97
CA LYS A 203 -11.23 5.32 -2.63
C LYS A 203 -12.69 5.65 -2.37
N ARG A 204 -12.99 6.92 -2.12
CA ARG A 204 -14.34 7.39 -1.93
C ARG A 204 -14.92 7.90 -3.26
N PHE A 205 -16.17 7.54 -3.55
CA PHE A 205 -16.96 8.17 -4.60
C PHE A 205 -17.32 9.61 -4.23
N SER A 206 -17.47 10.47 -5.21
CA SER A 206 -17.89 11.86 -5.02
C SER A 206 -19.35 11.95 -4.60
N GLU A 207 -20.16 11.05 -5.11
CA GLU A 207 -21.59 11.00 -4.88
C GLU A 207 -21.92 10.43 -3.50
N ASN A 208 -23.06 10.84 -2.99
CA ASN A 208 -23.60 10.35 -1.72
C ASN A 208 -25.12 10.48 -1.75
N LEU A 209 -25.80 9.76 -0.87
CA LEU A 209 -27.24 9.80 -0.68
C LEU A 209 -27.57 10.01 0.80
N TYR A 210 -28.76 10.50 1.09
CA TYR A 210 -29.33 10.40 2.42
C TYR A 210 -30.24 9.16 2.48
N PHE A 211 -30.18 8.44 3.57
CA PHE A 211 -31.07 7.30 3.77
C PHE A 211 -32.50 7.83 3.96
N ASP A 212 -33.40 7.41 3.10
CA ASP A 212 -34.82 7.80 3.11
C ASP A 212 -35.76 6.60 3.03
N GLY A 213 -35.22 5.38 2.90
CA GLY A 213 -35.97 4.15 2.74
C GLY A 213 -36.57 3.92 1.34
N GLU A 214 -36.30 4.83 0.39
CA GLU A 214 -36.83 4.75 -0.96
C GLU A 214 -35.88 4.02 -1.92
N THR A 215 -36.33 3.79 -3.14
CA THR A 215 -35.45 3.22 -4.19
C THR A 215 -34.83 4.33 -5.05
N HIS A 216 -33.52 4.35 -5.12
CA HIS A 216 -32.79 5.29 -5.96
C HIS A 216 -32.24 4.64 -7.22
N GLY A 217 -32.43 5.33 -8.34
CA GLY A 217 -32.08 4.84 -9.66
C GLY A 217 -33.02 3.72 -10.15
N SER A 218 -32.82 3.33 -11.39
CA SER A 218 -33.58 2.25 -12.04
C SER A 218 -32.74 1.61 -13.14
N LEU A 219 -33.23 0.53 -13.76
CA LEU A 219 -32.58 -0.07 -14.92
C LEU A 219 -32.46 0.87 -16.13
N LYS A 220 -33.34 1.88 -16.26
CA LYS A 220 -33.31 2.85 -17.36
C LYS A 220 -32.50 4.10 -16.99
N GLU A 221 -32.60 4.54 -15.75
CA GLU A 221 -31.98 5.75 -15.22
C GLU A 221 -31.23 5.40 -13.92
N PRO A 222 -30.07 4.76 -14.01
CA PRO A 222 -29.31 4.36 -12.83
C PRO A 222 -28.72 5.56 -12.09
N PHE A 223 -28.59 5.43 -10.79
CA PHE A 223 -27.78 6.33 -9.98
C PHE A 223 -26.31 6.22 -10.43
N LYS A 224 -25.63 7.34 -10.61
CA LYS A 224 -24.23 7.33 -11.09
C LYS A 224 -23.29 7.39 -9.90
N LEU A 225 -22.35 6.45 -9.86
CA LEU A 225 -21.22 6.44 -8.93
C LEU A 225 -19.93 6.48 -9.73
N THR A 226 -19.12 7.52 -9.52
CA THR A 226 -17.93 7.72 -10.34
C THR A 226 -16.71 8.05 -9.48
N ILE A 227 -15.60 7.32 -9.73
CA ILE A 227 -14.24 7.69 -9.30
C ILE A 227 -13.47 8.01 -10.58
N PRO A 228 -12.92 9.23 -10.72
CA PRO A 228 -12.11 9.67 -11.86
C PRO A 228 -10.89 8.81 -12.14
#